data_1f8feff5e2a1aebe5bfbde794ff4c9ca
#
_entry.id   1f8feff5e2a1aebe5bfbde794ff4c9ca
#
_cell.length_a   1.000
_cell.length_b   1.000
_cell.length_c   1.000
_cell.angle_alpha   90.00
_cell.angle_beta   90.00
_cell.angle_gamma   90.00
#
_symmetry.space_group_name_H-M   'P 1'
#
loop_
_entity.id
_entity.type
_entity.pdbx_description
1 polymer ?
#
loop_
_entity_poly.entity_id
_entity_poly.type
_entity_poly.pdbx_seq_one_letter_code
_entity_poly.pdbx_strand_id
1 'polypeptide(L)'
;RGLRSIQWLRGLREDVGRKAPLYFSDWRDGLTRKSLAAISFLFFACFAPVIAFGGAMGALTGGAMGVSEVLVSCGLSGMAYAALAGQPMTFVGPTGLTLAFTAALYQWCTFMSLPFLPMYAWVGCWTSLMLVVASMANASGLIRYCTRFTEDVFNALLAFNFLSEALRSLATEFVDASRGFLAFDTALITAWLCQTTAAFRNKRYLSAGAREAVSDFGPAAVIVGVTAVSLLPAVQRLGDFARLSMPSTFGLSGGRELFVNMLALPAHFRWFAAFPAVFLAVLFFLDQNITVRTVNSPSNNLKKGAAYHLDLATLGLLTGGASVVGLPWMCSATVQSLNHVRAMSLGSDGTEVVETRVTGFGVHAAILASALILPSFSAVPLPVISGVFLYLGQKVMKGNQFLQRCKTVWLDEDRLNIDCQDERQMVVLGRGAVARFTAIQALCLAALWALKLNPATALIFPSV
;
A
#
# COMPACT_ATOMS: atom_id res chain seq x y z
N ARG A 1 10.45 37.53 -9.73
CA ARG A 1 9.22 36.94 -10.29
C ARG A 1 8.26 36.77 -9.12
N GLY A 2 7.23 37.67 -9.08
CA GLY A 2 6.32 37.81 -7.97
C GLY A 2 5.63 36.49 -7.59
N LEU A 3 5.38 36.32 -6.30
CA LEU A 3 4.49 35.28 -5.74
C LEU A 3 3.16 35.38 -6.50
N ARG A 4 2.91 34.42 -7.41
CA ARG A 4 1.61 34.31 -8.08
C ARG A 4 0.60 34.09 -6.95
N SER A 5 -0.38 35.00 -6.84
CA SER A 5 -1.49 34.83 -5.93
C SER A 5 -2.03 33.40 -6.00
N ILE A 6 -2.13 32.75 -4.85
CA ILE A 6 -2.69 31.39 -4.75
C ILE A 6 -4.13 31.49 -5.27
N GLN A 7 -4.37 30.95 -6.46
CA GLN A 7 -5.74 30.92 -7.02
C GLN A 7 -6.46 29.73 -6.40
N TRP A 8 -7.10 30.00 -5.26
CA TRP A 8 -7.87 29.00 -4.53
C TRP A 8 -8.87 28.30 -5.43
N LEU A 9 -9.03 26.97 -5.24
CA LEU A 9 -9.99 26.11 -5.92
C LEU A 9 -9.84 25.99 -7.45
N ARG A 10 -8.84 26.65 -8.07
CA ARG A 10 -8.71 26.61 -9.53
C ARG A 10 -8.50 25.19 -10.04
N GLY A 11 -7.50 24.48 -9.52
CA GLY A 11 -7.18 23.12 -9.97
C GLY A 11 -8.32 22.14 -9.68
N LEU A 12 -8.95 22.26 -8.52
CA LEU A 12 -10.10 21.42 -8.17
C LEU A 12 -11.28 21.66 -9.14
N ARG A 13 -11.58 22.93 -9.45
CA ARG A 13 -12.64 23.28 -10.41
C ARG A 13 -12.31 22.80 -11.83
N GLU A 14 -11.06 22.93 -12.26
CA GLU A 14 -10.59 22.42 -13.55
C GLU A 14 -10.70 20.88 -13.61
N ASP A 15 -10.31 20.16 -12.54
CA ASP A 15 -10.46 18.71 -12.46
C ASP A 15 -11.92 18.28 -12.53
N VAL A 16 -12.79 18.90 -11.74
CA VAL A 16 -14.24 18.61 -11.73
C VAL A 16 -14.85 18.91 -13.13
N GLY A 17 -14.57 20.10 -13.69
CA GLY A 17 -15.09 20.47 -15.01
C GLY A 17 -14.69 19.51 -16.12
N ARG A 18 -13.47 18.96 -16.07
CA ARG A 18 -12.96 17.98 -17.03
C ARG A 18 -13.53 16.58 -16.82
N LYS A 19 -13.75 16.16 -15.56
CA LYS A 19 -14.19 14.81 -15.22
C LYS A 19 -15.71 14.63 -15.17
N ALA A 20 -16.47 15.65 -14.82
CA ALA A 20 -17.91 15.58 -14.71
C ALA A 20 -18.62 15.10 -16.00
N PRO A 21 -18.25 15.56 -17.21
CA PRO A 21 -18.85 15.06 -18.45
C PRO A 21 -18.56 13.57 -18.70
N LEU A 22 -17.44 13.04 -18.18
CA LEU A 22 -17.01 11.66 -18.37
C LEU A 22 -17.59 10.70 -17.31
N TYR A 23 -18.20 11.23 -16.25
CA TYR A 23 -18.60 10.45 -15.08
C TYR A 23 -19.55 9.29 -15.42
N PHE A 24 -20.60 9.57 -16.20
CA PHE A 24 -21.55 8.52 -16.58
C PHE A 24 -20.96 7.53 -17.59
N SER A 25 -20.06 7.97 -18.47
CA SER A 25 -19.37 7.07 -19.38
C SER A 25 -18.45 6.11 -18.62
N ASP A 26 -17.79 6.56 -17.54
CA ASP A 26 -16.94 5.70 -16.70
C ASP A 26 -17.71 4.51 -16.08
N TRP A 27 -19.00 4.67 -15.79
CA TRP A 27 -19.86 3.59 -15.33
C TRP A 27 -20.37 2.72 -16.48
N ARG A 28 -20.85 3.35 -17.56
CA ARG A 28 -21.46 2.66 -18.69
C ARG A 28 -20.43 1.80 -19.45
N ASP A 29 -19.28 2.36 -19.77
CA ASP A 29 -18.20 1.70 -20.51
C ASP A 29 -17.62 0.51 -19.73
N GLY A 30 -17.81 0.50 -18.41
CA GLY A 30 -17.37 -0.56 -17.52
C GLY A 30 -18.27 -1.78 -17.41
N LEU A 31 -19.47 -1.76 -17.95
CA LEU A 31 -20.41 -2.88 -17.87
C LEU A 31 -20.10 -3.96 -18.93
N THR A 32 -18.91 -4.56 -18.84
CA THR A 32 -18.40 -5.55 -19.80
C THR A 32 -18.01 -6.85 -19.13
N ARG A 33 -17.95 -7.94 -19.91
CA ARG A 33 -17.42 -9.24 -19.42
C ARG A 33 -15.97 -9.11 -18.96
N LYS A 34 -15.19 -8.23 -19.59
CA LYS A 34 -13.82 -7.94 -19.22
C LYS A 34 -13.73 -7.33 -17.82
N SER A 35 -14.63 -6.39 -17.51
CA SER A 35 -14.69 -5.78 -16.17
C SER A 35 -15.01 -6.82 -15.09
N LEU A 36 -15.92 -7.76 -15.36
CA LEU A 36 -16.23 -8.85 -14.43
C LEU A 36 -15.01 -9.75 -14.18
N ALA A 37 -14.29 -10.12 -15.24
CA ALA A 37 -13.05 -10.88 -15.12
C ALA A 37 -11.96 -10.10 -14.37
N ALA A 38 -11.83 -8.79 -14.66
CA ALA A 38 -10.91 -7.91 -13.98
C ALA A 38 -11.27 -7.76 -12.48
N ILE A 39 -12.55 -7.63 -12.12
CA ILE A 39 -13.01 -7.60 -10.73
C ILE A 39 -12.59 -8.88 -10.00
N SER A 40 -12.87 -10.04 -10.60
CA SER A 40 -12.54 -11.33 -9.99
C SER A 40 -11.03 -11.48 -9.75
N PHE A 41 -10.22 -11.09 -10.71
CA PHE A 41 -8.77 -11.12 -10.63
C PHE A 41 -8.22 -10.12 -9.59
N LEU A 42 -8.62 -8.85 -9.71
CA LEU A 42 -8.13 -7.77 -8.85
C LEU A 42 -8.61 -7.94 -7.39
N PHE A 43 -9.77 -8.57 -7.18
CA PHE A 43 -10.22 -8.93 -5.84
C PHE A 43 -9.12 -9.69 -5.09
N PHE A 44 -8.60 -10.80 -5.63
CA PHE A 44 -7.56 -11.57 -4.96
C PHE A 44 -6.25 -10.78 -4.81
N ALA A 45 -5.88 -10.00 -5.82
CA ALA A 45 -4.68 -9.17 -5.77
C ALA A 45 -4.73 -8.07 -4.69
N CYS A 46 -5.93 -7.54 -4.39
CA CYS A 46 -6.16 -6.53 -3.35
C CYS A 46 -6.46 -7.17 -1.99
N PHE A 47 -7.16 -8.31 -1.96
CA PHE A 47 -7.60 -8.97 -0.74
C PHE A 47 -6.45 -9.54 0.08
N ALA A 48 -5.46 -10.17 -0.57
CA ALA A 48 -4.30 -10.72 0.13
C ALA A 48 -3.54 -9.67 0.99
N PRO A 49 -3.20 -8.48 0.45
CA PRO A 49 -2.66 -7.39 1.27
C PRO A 49 -3.59 -6.93 2.40
N VAL A 50 -4.91 -6.88 2.17
CA VAL A 50 -5.87 -6.47 3.21
C VAL A 50 -5.80 -7.39 4.43
N ILE A 51 -5.77 -8.70 4.20
CA ILE A 51 -5.64 -9.69 5.27
C ILE A 51 -4.27 -9.58 5.96
N ALA A 52 -3.19 -9.50 5.18
CA ALA A 52 -1.84 -9.40 5.71
C ALA A 52 -1.65 -8.14 6.57
N PHE A 53 -2.07 -6.98 6.07
CA PHE A 53 -1.99 -5.72 6.83
C PHE A 53 -2.95 -5.68 8.01
N GLY A 54 -4.13 -6.29 7.88
CA GLY A 54 -5.08 -6.42 8.97
C GLY A 54 -4.53 -7.23 10.14
N GLY A 55 -3.89 -8.36 9.84
CA GLY A 55 -3.23 -9.18 10.85
C GLY A 55 -2.07 -8.45 11.53
N ALA A 56 -1.20 -7.80 10.75
CA ALA A 56 -0.12 -7.00 11.29
C ALA A 56 -0.63 -5.79 12.12
N MET A 57 -1.70 -5.13 11.67
CA MET A 57 -2.33 -4.04 12.42
C MET A 57 -2.79 -4.51 13.79
N GLY A 58 -3.46 -5.67 13.86
CA GLY A 58 -3.89 -6.28 15.13
C GLY A 58 -2.72 -6.54 16.07
N ALA A 59 -1.64 -7.12 15.57
CA ALA A 59 -0.45 -7.43 16.35
C ALA A 59 0.26 -6.15 16.87
N LEU A 60 0.40 -5.13 16.00
CA LEU A 60 1.14 -3.90 16.30
C LEU A 60 0.36 -2.89 17.15
N THR A 61 -0.97 -2.99 17.19
CA THR A 61 -1.83 -2.09 17.96
C THR A 61 -2.44 -2.75 19.20
N GLY A 62 -1.89 -3.89 19.63
CA GLY A 62 -2.42 -4.61 20.80
C GLY A 62 -3.89 -5.02 20.66
N GLY A 63 -4.35 -5.27 19.44
CA GLY A 63 -5.75 -5.62 19.14
C GLY A 63 -6.72 -4.44 19.09
N ALA A 64 -6.25 -3.20 19.15
CA ALA A 64 -7.11 -2.02 19.05
C ALA A 64 -7.76 -1.86 17.65
N MET A 65 -7.07 -2.33 16.60
CA MET A 65 -7.56 -2.42 15.23
C MET A 65 -7.08 -3.75 14.63
N GLY A 66 -7.92 -4.43 13.89
CA GLY A 66 -7.59 -5.74 13.32
C GLY A 66 -8.03 -5.91 11.88
N VAL A 67 -8.13 -7.15 11.44
CA VAL A 67 -8.51 -7.49 10.05
C VAL A 67 -9.91 -7.00 9.73
N SER A 68 -10.85 -7.04 10.67
CA SER A 68 -12.23 -6.55 10.48
C SER A 68 -12.24 -5.07 10.09
N GLU A 69 -11.51 -4.24 10.85
CA GLU A 69 -11.45 -2.81 10.59
C GLU A 69 -10.76 -2.50 9.27
N VAL A 70 -9.64 -3.18 8.96
CA VAL A 70 -8.91 -2.97 7.69
C VAL A 70 -9.78 -3.37 6.50
N LEU A 71 -10.51 -4.47 6.61
CA LEU A 71 -11.38 -4.98 5.57
C LEU A 71 -12.56 -4.04 5.31
N VAL A 72 -13.25 -3.60 6.38
CA VAL A 72 -14.36 -2.65 6.27
C VAL A 72 -13.86 -1.30 5.73
N SER A 73 -12.75 -0.81 6.24
CA SER A 73 -12.18 0.45 5.78
C SER A 73 -11.77 0.38 4.31
N CYS A 74 -11.10 -0.69 3.89
CA CYS A 74 -10.70 -0.89 2.50
C CYS A 74 -11.92 -0.95 1.58
N GLY A 75 -12.95 -1.72 1.97
CA GLY A 75 -14.17 -1.84 1.18
C GLY A 75 -14.90 -0.51 1.05
N LEU A 76 -15.22 0.15 2.16
CA LEU A 76 -15.96 1.41 2.16
C LEU A 76 -15.18 2.56 1.51
N SER A 77 -13.93 2.75 1.91
CA SER A 77 -13.10 3.83 1.35
C SER A 77 -12.81 3.59 -0.13
N GLY A 78 -12.58 2.34 -0.54
CA GLY A 78 -12.33 2.01 -1.94
C GLY A 78 -13.55 2.19 -2.83
N MET A 79 -14.74 1.79 -2.39
CA MET A 79 -15.99 2.06 -3.11
C MET A 79 -16.25 3.55 -3.24
N ALA A 80 -16.10 4.30 -2.14
CA ALA A 80 -16.30 5.75 -2.14
C ALA A 80 -15.25 6.46 -3.02
N TYR A 81 -13.99 6.01 -2.97
CA TYR A 81 -12.94 6.55 -3.83
C TYR A 81 -13.24 6.27 -5.31
N ALA A 82 -13.60 5.04 -5.67
CA ALA A 82 -13.98 4.69 -7.04
C ALA A 82 -15.18 5.52 -7.56
N ALA A 83 -16.11 5.87 -6.68
CA ALA A 83 -17.26 6.71 -7.03
C ALA A 83 -16.90 8.19 -7.15
N LEU A 84 -16.07 8.75 -6.25
CA LEU A 84 -15.87 10.19 -6.09
C LEU A 84 -14.59 10.73 -6.73
N ALA A 85 -13.51 9.92 -6.80
CA ALA A 85 -12.23 10.35 -7.35
C ALA A 85 -12.30 10.65 -8.84
N GLY A 86 -11.42 11.53 -9.31
CA GLY A 86 -11.39 11.92 -10.71
C GLY A 86 -10.67 10.90 -11.61
N GLN A 87 -9.69 10.14 -11.06
CA GLN A 87 -8.99 9.09 -11.82
C GLN A 87 -9.54 7.70 -11.43
N PRO A 88 -10.40 7.09 -12.25
CA PRO A 88 -11.08 5.84 -11.93
C PRO A 88 -10.15 4.62 -11.87
N MET A 89 -8.95 4.71 -12.45
CA MET A 89 -8.00 3.60 -12.50
C MET A 89 -7.14 3.48 -11.24
N THR A 90 -7.21 4.46 -10.34
CA THR A 90 -6.45 4.45 -9.08
C THR A 90 -7.22 3.69 -8.00
N PHE A 91 -6.53 2.81 -7.28
CA PHE A 91 -7.04 2.09 -6.11
C PHE A 91 -6.50 2.68 -4.82
N VAL A 92 -7.30 2.61 -3.77
CA VAL A 92 -6.86 2.87 -2.39
C VAL A 92 -6.89 1.56 -1.60
N GLY A 93 -5.99 1.47 -0.63
CA GLY A 93 -5.88 0.28 0.21
C GLY A 93 -4.92 0.47 1.37
N PRO A 94 -4.74 -0.54 2.20
CA PRO A 94 -3.74 -0.49 3.26
C PRO A 94 -2.34 -0.50 2.65
N THR A 95 -1.45 0.35 3.19
CA THR A 95 -0.05 0.45 2.77
C THR A 95 0.89 0.20 3.94
N GLY A 96 2.11 -0.23 3.66
CA GLY A 96 3.11 -0.49 4.71
C GLY A 96 3.49 0.76 5.50
N LEU A 97 3.38 1.92 4.88
CA LEU A 97 3.70 3.19 5.52
C LEU A 97 2.60 3.65 6.47
N THR A 98 1.33 3.49 6.09
CA THR A 98 0.20 3.75 7.00
C THR A 98 0.22 2.81 8.20
N LEU A 99 0.58 1.53 7.98
CA LEU A 99 0.77 0.56 9.05
C LEU A 99 1.90 1.00 10.00
N ALA A 100 3.07 1.37 9.46
CA ALA A 100 4.21 1.79 10.26
C ALA A 100 3.91 3.05 11.08
N PHE A 101 3.23 4.04 10.47
CA PHE A 101 2.81 5.25 11.17
C PHE A 101 1.81 4.94 12.30
N THR A 102 0.82 4.10 12.03
CA THR A 102 -0.19 3.70 13.02
C THR A 102 0.45 2.97 14.19
N ALA A 103 1.39 2.06 13.92
CA ALA A 103 2.14 1.35 14.96
C ALA A 103 2.99 2.31 15.82
N ALA A 104 3.67 3.27 15.19
CA ALA A 104 4.44 4.29 15.89
C ALA A 104 3.55 5.19 16.76
N LEU A 105 2.39 5.60 16.24
CA LEU A 105 1.42 6.38 16.99
C LEU A 105 0.86 5.60 18.18
N TYR A 106 0.59 4.31 18.01
CA TYR A 106 0.15 3.43 19.10
C TYR A 106 1.20 3.31 20.20
N GLN A 107 2.47 3.06 19.84
CA GLN A 107 3.57 2.97 20.79
C GLN A 107 3.77 4.27 21.55
N TRP A 108 3.68 5.41 20.85
CA TRP A 108 3.75 6.73 21.47
C TRP A 108 2.59 6.99 22.44
N CYS A 109 1.36 6.65 22.07
CA CYS A 109 0.20 6.76 22.94
C CYS A 109 0.36 5.89 24.21
N THR A 110 0.85 4.66 24.04
CA THR A 110 1.11 3.74 25.16
C THR A 110 2.18 4.32 26.10
N PHE A 111 3.27 4.87 25.55
CA PHE A 111 4.32 5.51 26.34
C PHE A 111 3.81 6.71 27.13
N MET A 112 2.93 7.53 26.54
CA MET A 112 2.33 8.71 27.17
C MET A 112 1.08 8.39 28.00
N SER A 113 0.69 7.11 28.10
CA SER A 113 -0.57 6.68 28.76
C SER A 113 -1.82 7.39 28.24
N LEU A 114 -1.86 7.64 26.91
CA LEU A 114 -2.99 8.30 26.23
C LEU A 114 -3.92 7.28 25.56
N PRO A 115 -5.23 7.56 25.46
CA PRO A 115 -6.15 6.71 24.73
C PRO A 115 -5.85 6.77 23.23
N PHE A 116 -5.50 5.60 22.65
CA PHE A 116 -5.03 5.50 21.26
C PHE A 116 -6.09 5.92 20.24
N LEU A 117 -7.30 5.35 20.28
CA LEU A 117 -8.34 5.63 19.27
C LEU A 117 -8.75 7.11 19.22
N PRO A 118 -8.97 7.83 20.33
CA PRO A 118 -9.20 9.26 20.29
C PRO A 118 -8.04 10.07 19.70
N MET A 119 -6.79 9.69 20.02
CA MET A 119 -5.62 10.33 19.42
C MET A 119 -5.53 10.08 17.93
N TYR A 120 -5.73 8.83 17.51
CA TYR A 120 -5.78 8.41 16.12
C TYR A 120 -6.85 9.21 15.33
N ALA A 121 -8.06 9.34 15.90
CA ALA A 121 -9.14 10.09 15.26
C ALA A 121 -8.78 11.57 15.06
N TRP A 122 -8.18 12.24 16.06
CA TRP A 122 -7.75 13.63 15.94
C TRP A 122 -6.61 13.80 14.93
N VAL A 123 -5.63 12.91 14.92
CA VAL A 123 -4.55 12.93 13.91
C VAL A 123 -5.13 12.81 12.50
N GLY A 124 -6.06 11.88 12.28
CA GLY A 124 -6.67 11.72 10.97
C GLY A 124 -7.57 12.89 10.57
N CYS A 125 -8.30 13.52 11.50
CA CYS A 125 -9.09 14.73 11.21
C CYS A 125 -8.21 15.92 10.83
N TRP A 126 -7.09 16.14 11.52
CA TRP A 126 -6.12 17.16 11.14
C TRP A 126 -5.49 16.87 9.78
N THR A 127 -5.13 15.60 9.52
CA THR A 127 -4.62 15.15 8.21
C THR A 127 -5.63 15.41 7.11
N SER A 128 -6.89 15.05 7.32
CA SER A 128 -7.99 15.31 6.39
C SER A 128 -8.09 16.80 6.04
N LEU A 129 -8.13 17.66 7.07
CA LEU A 129 -8.16 19.11 6.87
C LEU A 129 -6.97 19.60 6.04
N MET A 130 -5.75 19.14 6.36
CA MET A 130 -4.54 19.53 5.63
C MET A 130 -4.57 19.09 4.17
N LEU A 131 -5.01 17.85 3.86
CA LEU A 131 -5.11 17.34 2.49
C LEU A 131 -6.17 18.10 1.68
N VAL A 132 -7.33 18.37 2.26
CA VAL A 132 -8.40 19.15 1.61
C VAL A 132 -7.92 20.57 1.34
N VAL A 133 -7.29 21.22 2.31
CA VAL A 133 -6.73 22.58 2.14
C VAL A 133 -5.62 22.56 1.08
N ALA A 134 -4.73 21.57 1.08
CA ALA A 134 -3.69 21.40 0.07
C ALA A 134 -4.28 21.23 -1.34
N SER A 135 -5.35 20.45 -1.49
CA SER A 135 -6.08 20.32 -2.75
C SER A 135 -6.65 21.66 -3.20
N MET A 136 -7.32 22.39 -2.32
CA MET A 136 -7.91 23.73 -2.59
C MET A 136 -6.85 24.77 -2.93
N ALA A 137 -5.67 24.68 -2.31
CA ALA A 137 -4.53 25.56 -2.55
C ALA A 137 -3.71 25.19 -3.81
N ASN A 138 -4.16 24.20 -4.59
CA ASN A 138 -3.45 23.65 -5.77
C ASN A 138 -2.06 23.09 -5.47
N ALA A 139 -1.84 22.57 -4.23
CA ALA A 139 -0.54 22.06 -3.80
C ALA A 139 -0.11 20.80 -4.57
N SER A 140 -1.04 20.04 -5.18
CA SER A 140 -0.67 18.88 -6.01
C SER A 140 0.32 19.22 -7.14
N GLY A 141 0.38 20.49 -7.56
CA GLY A 141 1.41 20.96 -8.49
C GLY A 141 2.85 20.86 -7.97
N LEU A 142 3.05 20.68 -6.64
CA LEU A 142 4.36 20.46 -6.03
C LEU A 142 4.96 19.11 -6.39
N ILE A 143 4.16 18.14 -6.85
CA ILE A 143 4.66 16.83 -7.29
C ILE A 143 5.73 16.92 -8.39
N ARG A 144 5.77 18.03 -9.14
CA ARG A 144 6.81 18.30 -10.13
C ARG A 144 8.23 18.38 -9.54
N TYR A 145 8.33 18.68 -8.23
CA TYR A 145 9.60 18.74 -7.50
C TYR A 145 10.01 17.39 -6.91
N CYS A 146 9.09 16.42 -6.86
CA CYS A 146 9.41 15.05 -6.48
C CYS A 146 10.28 14.43 -7.59
N THR A 147 11.54 14.20 -7.26
CA THR A 147 12.53 13.65 -8.20
C THR A 147 12.60 12.13 -8.06
N ARG A 148 13.22 11.47 -9.03
CA ARG A 148 13.50 10.02 -8.91
C ARG A 148 14.35 9.68 -7.69
N PHE A 149 15.16 10.63 -7.21
CA PHE A 149 15.92 10.47 -5.98
C PHE A 149 15.01 10.14 -4.79
N THR A 150 13.99 10.97 -4.58
CA THR A 150 13.02 10.83 -3.47
C THR A 150 12.19 9.56 -3.65
N GLU A 151 11.73 9.29 -4.87
CA GLU A 151 10.93 8.11 -5.20
C GLU A 151 11.70 6.80 -4.95
N ASP A 152 12.98 6.74 -5.35
CA ASP A 152 13.83 5.57 -5.11
C ASP A 152 14.08 5.32 -3.61
N VAL A 153 14.36 6.38 -2.84
CA VAL A 153 14.58 6.29 -1.39
C VAL A 153 13.28 5.84 -0.69
N PHE A 154 12.14 6.41 -1.08
CA PHE A 154 10.84 6.05 -0.54
C PHE A 154 10.48 4.57 -0.82
N ASN A 155 10.66 4.11 -2.05
CA ASN A 155 10.42 2.72 -2.42
C ASN A 155 11.38 1.74 -1.71
N ALA A 156 12.65 2.13 -1.55
CA ALA A 156 13.60 1.33 -0.77
C ALA A 156 13.17 1.22 0.69
N LEU A 157 12.76 2.33 1.29
CA LEU A 157 12.25 2.38 2.65
C LEU A 157 11.03 1.47 2.84
N LEU A 158 10.08 1.50 1.89
CA LEU A 158 8.90 0.64 1.88
C LEU A 158 9.30 -0.84 1.82
N ALA A 159 10.25 -1.20 0.96
CA ALA A 159 10.75 -2.57 0.85
C ALA A 159 11.39 -3.04 2.16
N PHE A 160 12.24 -2.21 2.76
CA PHE A 160 12.85 -2.52 4.07
C PHE A 160 11.81 -2.65 5.19
N ASN A 161 10.72 -1.88 5.14
CA ASN A 161 9.61 -2.03 6.08
C ASN A 161 8.99 -3.42 6.00
N PHE A 162 8.65 -3.89 4.81
CA PHE A 162 8.07 -5.22 4.62
C PHE A 162 9.02 -6.32 5.09
N LEU A 163 10.30 -6.21 4.72
CA LEU A 163 11.30 -7.21 5.12
C LEU A 163 11.52 -7.24 6.63
N SER A 164 11.64 -6.07 7.27
CA SER A 164 11.83 -5.99 8.72
C SER A 164 10.64 -6.52 9.49
N GLU A 165 9.41 -6.25 9.03
CA GLU A 165 8.20 -6.75 9.68
C GLU A 165 8.10 -8.28 9.57
N ALA A 166 8.39 -8.83 8.38
CA ALA A 166 8.45 -10.28 8.19
C ALA A 166 9.48 -10.91 9.12
N LEU A 167 10.70 -10.38 9.18
CA LEU A 167 11.77 -10.91 10.02
C LEU A 167 11.44 -10.78 11.51
N ARG A 168 10.85 -9.66 11.92
CA ARG A 168 10.41 -9.45 13.32
C ARG A 168 9.35 -10.46 13.72
N SER A 169 8.32 -10.64 12.87
CA SER A 169 7.27 -11.64 13.11
C SER A 169 7.83 -13.05 13.20
N LEU A 170 8.75 -13.44 12.31
CA LEU A 170 9.40 -14.74 12.35
C LEU A 170 10.29 -14.91 13.60
N ALA A 171 11.00 -13.86 14.03
CA ALA A 171 11.85 -13.93 15.21
C ALA A 171 11.05 -14.26 16.49
N THR A 172 9.79 -13.85 16.58
CA THR A 172 8.92 -14.19 17.72
C THR A 172 8.54 -15.68 17.76
N GLU A 173 8.64 -16.40 16.63
CA GLU A 173 8.38 -17.84 16.60
C GLU A 173 9.56 -18.68 17.10
N PHE A 174 10.78 -18.12 17.20
CA PHE A 174 11.98 -18.79 17.68
C PHE A 174 12.06 -18.93 19.22
N VAL A 175 10.96 -18.81 19.93
CA VAL A 175 10.87 -19.21 21.33
C VAL A 175 11.15 -20.71 21.48
N ASP A 176 10.70 -21.51 20.50
CA ASP A 176 11.07 -22.90 20.30
C ASP A 176 11.78 -23.03 18.93
N ALA A 177 12.96 -23.63 18.93
CA ALA A 177 13.78 -23.73 17.71
C ALA A 177 13.06 -24.53 16.60
N SER A 178 12.41 -25.65 16.93
CA SER A 178 11.69 -26.47 15.92
C SER A 178 10.54 -25.68 15.30
N ARG A 179 9.77 -24.96 16.11
CA ARG A 179 8.69 -24.12 15.67
C ARG A 179 9.21 -22.94 14.84
N GLY A 180 10.29 -22.29 15.28
CA GLY A 180 10.92 -21.17 14.58
C GLY A 180 11.42 -21.55 13.19
N PHE A 181 12.11 -22.69 13.05
CA PHE A 181 12.57 -23.18 11.74
C PHE A 181 11.38 -23.55 10.84
N LEU A 182 10.36 -24.24 11.35
CA LEU A 182 9.18 -24.58 10.58
C LEU A 182 8.43 -23.31 10.11
N ALA A 183 8.33 -22.28 10.93
CA ALA A 183 7.75 -21.00 10.59
C ALA A 183 8.56 -20.28 9.51
N PHE A 184 9.90 -20.29 9.65
CA PHE A 184 10.80 -19.67 8.68
C PHE A 184 10.72 -20.38 7.32
N ASP A 185 10.75 -21.70 7.27
CA ASP A 185 10.62 -22.49 6.04
C ASP A 185 9.25 -22.23 5.38
N THR A 186 8.18 -22.20 6.16
CA THR A 186 6.83 -21.88 5.66
C THR A 186 6.77 -20.50 5.03
N ALA A 187 7.40 -19.48 5.64
CA ALA A 187 7.48 -18.14 5.10
C ALA A 187 8.30 -18.07 3.82
N LEU A 188 9.45 -18.74 3.78
CA LEU A 188 10.30 -18.79 2.57
C LEU A 188 9.60 -19.52 1.41
N ILE A 189 8.95 -20.65 1.68
CA ILE A 189 8.16 -21.39 0.68
C ILE A 189 7.03 -20.52 0.14
N THR A 190 6.30 -19.83 1.03
CA THR A 190 5.23 -18.92 0.63
C THR A 190 5.76 -17.78 -0.25
N ALA A 191 6.85 -17.13 0.15
CA ALA A 191 7.47 -16.05 -0.62
C ALA A 191 7.95 -16.54 -2.00
N TRP A 192 8.61 -17.69 -2.04
CA TRP A 192 9.12 -18.30 -3.27
C TRP A 192 7.98 -18.71 -4.22
N LEU A 193 6.93 -19.34 -3.71
CA LEU A 193 5.76 -19.71 -4.51
C LEU A 193 5.03 -18.48 -5.05
N CYS A 194 4.81 -17.45 -4.23
CA CYS A 194 4.23 -16.18 -4.66
C CYS A 194 5.08 -15.52 -5.77
N GLN A 195 6.40 -15.51 -5.62
CA GLN A 195 7.31 -14.96 -6.62
C GLN A 195 7.28 -15.77 -7.91
N THR A 196 7.31 -17.10 -7.81
CA THR A 196 7.34 -18.01 -8.97
C THR A 196 6.03 -17.94 -9.75
N THR A 197 4.89 -17.95 -9.06
CA THR A 197 3.58 -17.81 -9.69
C THR A 197 3.41 -16.44 -10.34
N ALA A 198 3.77 -15.34 -9.65
CA ALA A 198 3.73 -14.01 -10.23
C ALA A 198 4.64 -13.84 -11.45
N ALA A 199 5.78 -14.51 -11.50
CA ALA A 199 6.70 -14.50 -12.63
C ALA A 199 6.25 -15.42 -13.80
N PHE A 200 5.18 -16.20 -13.60
CA PHE A 200 4.76 -17.21 -14.59
C PHE A 200 4.28 -16.58 -15.90
N ARG A 201 3.82 -15.33 -15.87
CA ARG A 201 3.45 -14.54 -17.05
C ARG A 201 4.53 -14.56 -18.14
N ASN A 202 5.80 -14.53 -17.73
CA ASN A 202 6.97 -14.47 -18.62
C ASN A 202 7.48 -15.86 -19.03
N LYS A 203 6.84 -16.94 -18.59
CA LYS A 203 7.23 -18.32 -18.95
C LYS A 203 6.69 -18.70 -20.33
N ARG A 204 7.27 -19.73 -20.92
CA ARG A 204 6.91 -20.23 -22.26
C ARG A 204 5.90 -21.40 -22.24
N TYR A 205 5.47 -21.81 -21.04
CA TYR A 205 4.52 -22.92 -20.85
C TYR A 205 3.09 -22.40 -20.83
N LEU A 206 2.13 -23.21 -21.23
CA LEU A 206 0.70 -22.94 -21.26
C LEU A 206 0.27 -21.82 -22.25
N SER A 207 -1.02 -21.66 -22.43
CA SER A 207 -1.60 -20.58 -23.24
C SER A 207 -1.38 -19.21 -22.56
N ALA A 208 -1.45 -18.12 -23.33
CA ALA A 208 -1.28 -16.76 -22.81
C ALA A 208 -2.27 -16.44 -21.68
N GLY A 209 -3.56 -16.78 -21.87
CA GLY A 209 -4.57 -16.57 -20.84
C GLY A 209 -4.34 -17.42 -19.58
N ALA A 210 -3.87 -18.67 -19.72
CA ALA A 210 -3.55 -19.49 -18.56
C ALA A 210 -2.33 -18.96 -17.79
N ARG A 211 -1.29 -18.48 -18.49
CA ARG A 211 -0.14 -17.83 -17.85
C ARG A 211 -0.54 -16.57 -17.08
N GLU A 212 -1.42 -15.77 -17.68
CA GLU A 212 -1.96 -14.57 -17.04
C GLU A 212 -2.75 -14.95 -15.78
N ALA A 213 -3.65 -15.92 -15.87
CA ALA A 213 -4.41 -16.41 -14.73
C ALA A 213 -3.51 -16.93 -13.59
N VAL A 214 -2.48 -17.75 -13.92
CA VAL A 214 -1.52 -18.24 -12.91
C VAL A 214 -0.75 -17.08 -12.28
N SER A 215 -0.31 -16.09 -13.06
CA SER A 215 0.40 -14.93 -12.52
C SER A 215 -0.46 -14.11 -11.58
N ASP A 216 -1.72 -13.97 -11.91
CA ASP A 216 -2.65 -13.04 -11.29
C ASP A 216 -3.31 -13.65 -10.03
N PHE A 217 -3.77 -14.89 -10.12
CA PHE A 217 -4.36 -15.61 -8.98
C PHE A 217 -3.31 -16.34 -8.11
N GLY A 218 -2.09 -16.51 -8.62
CA GLY A 218 -1.04 -17.31 -7.99
C GLY A 218 -0.77 -16.94 -6.54
N PRO A 219 -0.49 -15.68 -6.18
CA PRO A 219 -0.22 -15.31 -4.80
C PRO A 219 -1.39 -15.61 -3.86
N ALA A 220 -2.64 -15.40 -4.29
CA ALA A 220 -3.82 -15.75 -3.50
C ALA A 220 -3.98 -17.27 -3.34
N ALA A 221 -3.80 -18.02 -4.43
CA ALA A 221 -3.84 -19.47 -4.41
C ALA A 221 -2.73 -20.07 -3.52
N VAL A 222 -1.55 -19.44 -3.48
CA VAL A 222 -0.45 -19.85 -2.58
C VAL A 222 -0.83 -19.65 -1.12
N ILE A 223 -1.43 -18.52 -0.75
CA ILE A 223 -1.89 -18.27 0.63
C ILE A 223 -2.88 -19.35 1.04
N VAL A 224 -3.88 -19.62 0.22
CA VAL A 224 -4.89 -20.66 0.49
C VAL A 224 -4.26 -22.05 0.55
N GLY A 225 -3.41 -22.38 -0.42
CA GLY A 225 -2.76 -23.70 -0.52
C GLY A 225 -1.83 -23.99 0.65
N VAL A 226 -0.94 -23.05 1.01
CA VAL A 226 -0.03 -23.21 2.16
C VAL A 226 -0.82 -23.26 3.46
N THR A 227 -1.89 -22.45 3.59
CA THR A 227 -2.81 -22.54 4.74
C THR A 227 -3.45 -23.93 4.81
N ALA A 228 -3.97 -24.47 3.71
CA ALA A 228 -4.55 -25.81 3.68
C ALA A 228 -3.53 -26.90 4.07
N VAL A 229 -2.29 -26.80 3.55
CA VAL A 229 -1.20 -27.71 3.94
C VAL A 229 -0.88 -27.61 5.43
N SER A 230 -0.90 -26.42 6.00
CA SER A 230 -0.66 -26.21 7.46
C SER A 230 -1.73 -26.85 8.36
N LEU A 231 -2.91 -27.15 7.81
CA LEU A 231 -4.00 -27.82 8.54
C LEU A 231 -3.87 -29.37 8.51
N LEU A 232 -2.95 -29.91 7.71
CA LEU A 232 -2.74 -31.36 7.65
C LEU A 232 -2.20 -31.88 8.99
N PRO A 233 -2.72 -33.00 9.50
CA PRO A 233 -2.25 -33.58 10.78
C PRO A 233 -0.75 -33.90 10.81
N ALA A 234 -0.15 -34.19 9.64
CA ALA A 234 1.27 -34.43 9.52
C ALA A 234 2.10 -33.17 9.82
N VAL A 235 1.65 -32.01 9.35
CA VAL A 235 2.33 -30.71 9.58
C VAL A 235 2.10 -30.24 11.01
N GLN A 236 0.89 -30.38 11.53
CA GLN A 236 0.57 -30.01 12.92
C GLN A 236 1.37 -30.82 13.97
N ARG A 237 1.78 -32.05 13.64
CA ARG A 237 2.66 -32.86 14.51
C ARG A 237 4.09 -32.32 14.56
N LEU A 238 4.54 -31.56 13.54
CA LEU A 238 5.88 -30.96 13.52
C LEU A 238 5.94 -29.68 14.38
N GLY A 239 4.82 -29.02 14.58
CA GLY A 239 4.68 -27.82 15.38
C GLY A 239 3.38 -27.09 15.06
N ASP A 240 2.81 -26.41 16.06
CA ASP A 240 1.63 -25.57 15.85
C ASP A 240 2.08 -24.13 15.58
N PHE A 241 1.48 -23.51 14.57
CA PHE A 241 1.77 -22.13 14.18
C PHE A 241 0.90 -21.16 14.97
N ALA A 242 1.46 -19.98 15.28
CA ALA A 242 0.60 -18.86 15.61
C ALA A 242 -0.27 -18.51 14.40
N ARG A 243 -1.58 -18.39 14.64
CA ARG A 243 -2.58 -18.10 13.61
C ARG A 243 -3.15 -16.71 13.78
N LEU A 244 -3.76 -16.20 12.73
CA LEU A 244 -4.46 -14.92 12.80
C LEU A 244 -5.55 -14.98 13.87
N SER A 245 -5.50 -14.06 14.83
CA SER A 245 -6.60 -13.89 15.79
C SER A 245 -7.76 -13.19 15.09
N MET A 246 -8.83 -13.95 14.81
CA MET A 246 -10.05 -13.44 14.21
C MET A 246 -11.16 -13.43 15.23
N PRO A 247 -12.01 -12.40 15.25
CA PRO A 247 -13.23 -12.44 16.01
C PRO A 247 -14.14 -13.55 15.47
N SER A 248 -14.79 -14.30 16.37
CA SER A 248 -15.73 -15.37 16.02
C SER A 248 -16.99 -14.83 15.30
N THR A 249 -17.30 -13.58 15.53
CA THR A 249 -18.41 -12.85 14.90
C THR A 249 -17.89 -11.57 14.27
N PHE A 250 -18.51 -11.18 13.16
CA PHE A 250 -18.20 -9.87 12.56
C PHE A 250 -18.53 -8.75 13.56
N GLY A 251 -17.53 -7.97 13.90
CA GLY A 251 -17.67 -6.86 14.85
C GLY A 251 -16.38 -6.05 14.93
N LEU A 252 -16.48 -4.88 15.52
CA LEU A 252 -15.31 -4.05 15.76
C LEU A 252 -14.47 -4.64 16.91
N SER A 253 -13.16 -4.53 16.79
CA SER A 253 -12.20 -5.03 17.77
C SER A 253 -12.52 -4.51 19.18
N GLY A 254 -12.52 -5.42 20.18
CA GLY A 254 -12.84 -5.09 21.57
C GLY A 254 -14.30 -4.74 21.83
N GLY A 255 -15.24 -4.98 20.89
CA GLY A 255 -16.67 -4.68 21.08
C GLY A 255 -16.97 -3.18 21.22
N ARG A 256 -16.07 -2.31 20.72
CA ARG A 256 -16.21 -0.86 20.82
C ARG A 256 -17.38 -0.31 20.01
N GLU A 257 -17.84 0.89 20.38
CA GLU A 257 -18.83 1.63 19.60
C GLU A 257 -18.29 2.01 18.22
N LEU A 258 -19.22 2.23 17.25
CA LEU A 258 -18.87 2.61 15.88
C LEU A 258 -18.14 3.95 15.82
N PHE A 259 -18.60 4.94 16.58
CA PHE A 259 -17.97 6.26 16.62
C PHE A 259 -16.97 6.35 17.75
N VAL A 260 -15.80 6.90 17.45
CA VAL A 260 -14.76 7.14 18.45
C VAL A 260 -15.16 8.28 19.35
N ASN A 261 -15.11 8.08 20.66
CA ASN A 261 -15.27 9.17 21.60
C ASN A 261 -14.05 10.10 21.57
N MET A 262 -14.04 11.03 20.61
CA MET A 262 -12.95 11.98 20.41
C MET A 262 -12.74 12.92 21.59
N LEU A 263 -13.77 13.12 22.41
CA LEU A 263 -13.71 14.01 23.58
C LEU A 263 -12.99 13.38 24.78
N ALA A 264 -12.77 12.08 24.77
CA ALA A 264 -11.97 11.39 25.79
C ALA A 264 -10.49 11.83 25.82
N LEU A 265 -10.01 12.45 24.73
CA LEU A 265 -8.65 13.02 24.69
C LEU A 265 -8.64 14.42 25.36
N PRO A 266 -7.69 14.73 26.27
CA PRO A 266 -7.54 16.07 26.85
C PRO A 266 -7.34 17.16 25.77
N ALA A 267 -7.89 18.36 25.99
CA ALA A 267 -7.96 19.40 24.98
C ALA A 267 -6.59 19.79 24.38
N HIS A 268 -5.55 19.88 25.21
CA HIS A 268 -4.20 20.20 24.74
C HIS A 268 -3.63 19.14 23.77
N PHE A 269 -3.92 17.84 23.98
CA PHE A 269 -3.53 16.79 23.07
C PHE A 269 -4.33 16.76 21.77
N ARG A 270 -5.55 17.29 21.75
CA ARG A 270 -6.34 17.45 20.50
C ARG A 270 -5.65 18.42 19.54
N TRP A 271 -5.05 19.49 20.05
CA TRP A 271 -4.25 20.42 19.24
C TRP A 271 -2.87 19.82 18.91
N PHE A 272 -2.23 19.16 19.88
CA PHE A 272 -0.96 18.47 19.65
C PHE A 272 -1.06 17.42 18.53
N ALA A 273 -2.23 16.79 18.33
CA ALA A 273 -2.47 15.83 17.26
C ALA A 273 -2.23 16.43 15.84
N ALA A 274 -2.25 17.75 15.70
CA ALA A 274 -1.86 18.40 14.45
C ALA A 274 -0.38 18.18 14.10
N PHE A 275 0.49 17.99 15.08
CA PHE A 275 1.91 17.76 14.85
C PHE A 275 2.17 16.43 14.11
N PRO A 276 1.78 15.25 14.61
CA PRO A 276 1.91 14.01 13.84
C PRO A 276 1.07 14.01 12.55
N ALA A 277 -0.04 14.76 12.51
CA ALA A 277 -0.87 14.87 11.32
C ALA A 277 -0.16 15.53 10.14
N VAL A 278 0.76 16.47 10.37
CA VAL A 278 1.58 17.06 9.29
C VAL A 278 2.35 15.98 8.55
N PHE A 279 2.97 15.06 9.29
CA PHE A 279 3.77 13.98 8.71
C PHE A 279 2.93 12.99 7.93
N LEU A 280 1.76 12.63 8.49
CA LEU A 280 0.80 11.78 7.79
C LEU A 280 0.24 12.46 6.55
N ALA A 281 -0.01 13.77 6.59
CA ALA A 281 -0.49 14.54 5.44
C ALA A 281 0.56 14.58 4.32
N VAL A 282 1.84 14.79 4.65
CA VAL A 282 2.94 14.73 3.67
C VAL A 282 3.04 13.35 3.05
N LEU A 283 2.99 12.30 3.87
CA LEU A 283 2.99 10.92 3.39
C LEU A 283 1.86 10.66 2.39
N PHE A 284 0.63 10.99 2.76
CA PHE A 284 -0.54 10.79 1.91
C PHE A 284 -0.50 11.63 0.64
N PHE A 285 -0.02 12.87 0.76
CA PHE A 285 0.20 13.75 -0.39
C PHE A 285 1.16 13.15 -1.41
N LEU A 286 2.30 12.62 -0.94
CA LEU A 286 3.31 12.00 -1.81
C LEU A 286 2.77 10.70 -2.44
N ASP A 287 2.25 9.80 -1.62
CA ASP A 287 1.77 8.49 -2.07
C ASP A 287 0.64 8.63 -3.10
N GLN A 288 -0.32 9.53 -2.84
CA GLN A 288 -1.42 9.85 -3.75
C GLN A 288 -0.91 10.42 -5.08
N ASN A 289 -0.10 11.45 -5.03
CA ASN A 289 0.33 12.15 -6.24
C ASN A 289 1.31 11.32 -7.08
N ILE A 290 2.20 10.55 -6.44
CA ILE A 290 3.10 9.60 -7.12
C ILE A 290 2.28 8.51 -7.82
N THR A 291 1.28 7.95 -7.15
CA THR A 291 0.41 6.92 -7.73
C THR A 291 -0.36 7.45 -8.94
N VAL A 292 -1.02 8.59 -8.81
CA VAL A 292 -1.77 9.21 -9.91
C VAL A 292 -0.85 9.52 -11.09
N ARG A 293 0.36 10.04 -10.83
CA ARG A 293 1.38 10.30 -11.86
C ARG A 293 1.80 9.02 -12.57
N THR A 294 2.05 7.95 -11.81
CA THR A 294 2.49 6.65 -12.36
C THR A 294 1.39 6.00 -13.18
N VAL A 295 0.14 6.05 -12.72
CA VAL A 295 -1.04 5.55 -13.45
C VAL A 295 -1.23 6.34 -14.75
N ASN A 296 -1.09 7.65 -14.74
CA ASN A 296 -1.23 8.52 -15.91
C ASN A 296 0.08 8.66 -16.73
N SER A 297 1.06 7.78 -16.53
CA SER A 297 2.26 7.73 -17.38
C SER A 297 1.84 7.53 -18.84
N PRO A 298 2.49 8.23 -19.81
CA PRO A 298 2.19 8.06 -21.24
C PRO A 298 2.25 6.61 -21.71
N SER A 299 3.09 5.76 -21.09
CA SER A 299 3.19 4.33 -21.38
C SER A 299 1.90 3.54 -21.09
N ASN A 300 0.99 4.07 -20.28
CA ASN A 300 -0.26 3.42 -19.91
C ASN A 300 -1.44 3.80 -20.84
N ASN A 301 -1.25 4.67 -21.81
CA ASN A 301 -2.22 5.03 -22.86
C ASN A 301 -3.61 5.47 -22.33
N LEU A 302 -3.68 6.11 -21.15
CA LEU A 302 -4.93 6.63 -20.60
C LEU A 302 -5.36 7.90 -21.36
N LYS A 303 -6.64 7.99 -21.73
CA LYS A 303 -7.20 9.07 -22.56
C LYS A 303 -7.89 10.16 -21.74
N LYS A 304 -8.45 9.80 -20.57
CA LYS A 304 -9.30 10.71 -19.76
C LYS A 304 -8.49 11.67 -18.86
N GLY A 305 -7.17 11.49 -18.78
CA GLY A 305 -6.24 12.37 -18.08
C GLY A 305 -6.28 12.25 -16.54
N ALA A 306 -5.34 12.90 -15.87
CA ALA A 306 -5.21 12.88 -14.41
C ALA A 306 -6.15 13.90 -13.73
N ALA A 307 -6.45 13.73 -12.44
CA ALA A 307 -7.25 14.65 -11.63
C ALA A 307 -6.65 14.79 -10.22
N TYR A 308 -5.42 15.27 -10.17
CA TYR A 308 -4.60 15.31 -8.95
C TYR A 308 -5.30 15.99 -7.75
N HIS A 309 -5.98 17.13 -8.00
CA HIS A 309 -6.59 17.91 -6.93
C HIS A 309 -7.87 17.25 -6.41
N LEU A 310 -8.70 16.73 -7.33
CA LEU A 310 -9.94 16.04 -6.95
C LEU A 310 -9.63 14.73 -6.21
N ASP A 311 -8.63 13.99 -6.67
CA ASP A 311 -8.21 12.74 -6.05
C ASP A 311 -7.66 12.97 -4.63
N LEU A 312 -6.86 14.03 -4.45
CA LEU A 312 -6.33 14.41 -3.14
C LEU A 312 -7.43 14.88 -2.17
N ALA A 313 -8.40 15.68 -2.66
CA ALA A 313 -9.55 16.09 -1.86
C ALA A 313 -10.38 14.87 -1.41
N THR A 314 -10.65 13.95 -2.33
CA THR A 314 -11.39 12.72 -2.04
C THR A 314 -10.68 11.89 -0.99
N LEU A 315 -9.36 11.68 -1.14
CA LEU A 315 -8.57 10.96 -0.14
C LEU A 315 -8.63 11.64 1.22
N GLY A 316 -8.51 12.98 1.26
CA GLY A 316 -8.63 13.75 2.50
C GLY A 316 -9.98 13.54 3.18
N LEU A 317 -11.09 13.61 2.46
CA LEU A 317 -12.43 13.39 3.02
C LEU A 317 -12.61 11.96 3.55
N LEU A 318 -12.12 10.96 2.82
CA LEU A 318 -12.17 9.56 3.25
C LEU A 318 -11.33 9.32 4.51
N THR A 319 -10.16 9.95 4.60
CA THR A 319 -9.31 9.90 5.80
C THR A 319 -10.04 10.45 7.02
N GLY A 320 -10.75 11.59 6.87
CA GLY A 320 -11.56 12.19 7.94
C GLY A 320 -12.71 11.27 8.36
N GLY A 321 -13.45 10.72 7.41
CA GLY A 321 -14.55 9.79 7.67
C GLY A 321 -14.08 8.53 8.40
N ALA A 322 -13.01 7.91 7.93
CA ALA A 322 -12.41 6.74 8.57
C ALA A 322 -11.95 7.05 10.00
N SER A 323 -11.41 8.25 10.24
CA SER A 323 -10.91 8.69 11.54
C SER A 323 -12.02 8.80 12.59
N VAL A 324 -13.18 9.37 12.23
CA VAL A 324 -14.32 9.53 13.13
C VAL A 324 -14.89 8.16 13.56
N VAL A 325 -14.84 7.20 12.66
CA VAL A 325 -15.29 5.83 12.93
C VAL A 325 -14.17 4.97 13.55
N GLY A 326 -12.94 5.48 13.61
CA GLY A 326 -11.79 4.72 14.11
C GLY A 326 -11.42 3.55 13.22
N LEU A 327 -11.62 3.69 11.91
CA LEU A 327 -11.20 2.73 10.91
C LEU A 327 -9.78 3.08 10.40
N PRO A 328 -8.98 2.08 10.03
CA PRO A 328 -7.66 2.30 9.45
C PRO A 328 -7.71 3.18 8.21
N TRP A 329 -6.77 4.10 8.10
CA TRP A 329 -6.67 4.96 6.92
C TRP A 329 -6.20 4.17 5.70
N MET A 330 -6.85 4.42 4.58
CA MET A 330 -6.47 3.89 3.29
C MET A 330 -5.73 4.96 2.49
N CYS A 331 -4.71 4.56 1.75
CA CYS A 331 -3.94 5.44 0.88
C CYS A 331 -3.87 4.86 -0.52
N SER A 332 -3.34 5.61 -1.48
CA SER A 332 -3.24 5.13 -2.85
C SER A 332 -2.31 3.93 -2.97
N ALA A 333 -2.79 2.89 -3.63
CA ALA A 333 -2.09 1.63 -3.80
C ALA A 333 -1.52 1.53 -5.23
N THR A 334 -0.28 2.00 -5.44
CA THR A 334 0.36 2.10 -6.77
C THR A 334 0.37 0.78 -7.53
N VAL A 335 0.77 -0.32 -6.86
CA VAL A 335 0.88 -1.64 -7.51
C VAL A 335 -0.48 -2.16 -7.96
N GLN A 336 -1.50 -2.04 -7.11
CA GLN A 336 -2.87 -2.45 -7.42
C GLN A 336 -3.46 -1.58 -8.53
N SER A 337 -3.20 -0.28 -8.52
CA SER A 337 -3.61 0.66 -9.57
C SER A 337 -2.99 0.30 -10.93
N LEU A 338 -1.69 -0.02 -10.98
CA LEU A 338 -1.05 -0.47 -12.21
C LEU A 338 -1.57 -1.83 -12.69
N ASN A 339 -1.85 -2.76 -11.77
CA ASN A 339 -2.50 -4.02 -12.12
C ASN A 339 -3.90 -3.79 -12.69
N HIS A 340 -4.65 -2.80 -12.17
CA HIS A 340 -5.95 -2.40 -12.70
C HIS A 340 -5.84 -1.88 -14.14
N VAL A 341 -4.91 -0.98 -14.42
CA VAL A 341 -4.63 -0.51 -15.79
C VAL A 341 -4.36 -1.68 -16.74
N ARG A 342 -3.47 -2.60 -16.32
CA ARG A 342 -3.12 -3.78 -17.12
C ARG A 342 -4.31 -4.72 -17.34
N ALA A 343 -5.12 -4.97 -16.32
CA ALA A 343 -6.31 -5.82 -16.41
C ALA A 343 -7.36 -5.25 -17.35
N MET A 344 -7.42 -3.92 -17.51
CA MET A 344 -8.36 -3.23 -18.37
C MET A 344 -7.78 -2.86 -19.75
N SER A 345 -6.50 -3.23 -20.04
CA SER A 345 -5.90 -3.03 -21.35
C SER A 345 -6.50 -3.97 -22.39
N LEU A 346 -6.77 -3.45 -23.60
CA LEU A 346 -7.30 -4.17 -24.75
C LEU A 346 -6.17 -4.48 -25.75
N GLY A 347 -6.27 -5.64 -26.40
CA GLY A 347 -5.29 -6.09 -27.40
C GLY A 347 -4.00 -6.67 -26.81
N SER A 348 -3.24 -7.37 -27.65
CA SER A 348 -1.93 -7.96 -27.29
C SER A 348 -0.88 -6.89 -26.99
N ASP A 349 -1.04 -5.70 -27.54
CA ASP A 349 -0.06 -4.61 -27.46
C ASP A 349 -0.38 -3.56 -26.40
N GLY A 350 -1.52 -3.73 -25.66
CA GLY A 350 -1.90 -2.81 -24.58
C GLY A 350 -2.16 -1.36 -25.05
N THR A 351 -2.48 -1.18 -26.33
CA THR A 351 -2.63 0.16 -26.96
C THR A 351 -3.85 0.93 -26.52
N GLU A 352 -4.84 0.26 -25.98
CA GLU A 352 -6.08 0.87 -25.51
C GLU A 352 -6.45 0.35 -24.12
N VAL A 353 -6.90 1.25 -23.23
CA VAL A 353 -7.33 0.91 -21.87
C VAL A 353 -8.76 1.39 -21.67
N VAL A 354 -9.61 0.53 -21.12
CA VAL A 354 -10.97 0.90 -20.72
C VAL A 354 -10.91 1.54 -19.32
N GLU A 355 -11.04 2.85 -19.27
CA GLU A 355 -11.07 3.61 -18.01
C GLU A 355 -12.48 3.56 -17.42
N THR A 356 -12.64 2.86 -16.30
CA THR A 356 -13.95 2.60 -15.68
C THR A 356 -13.91 2.65 -14.14
N ARG A 357 -15.04 3.06 -13.55
CA ARG A 357 -15.30 3.04 -12.10
C ARG A 357 -15.85 1.70 -11.61
N VAL A 358 -16.49 0.93 -12.52
CA VAL A 358 -17.17 -0.34 -12.19
C VAL A 358 -16.21 -1.34 -11.56
N THR A 359 -15.01 -1.47 -12.11
CA THR A 359 -14.01 -2.41 -11.60
C THR A 359 -13.50 -2.01 -10.22
N GLY A 360 -13.16 -0.73 -10.03
CA GLY A 360 -12.72 -0.23 -8.72
C GLY A 360 -13.81 -0.42 -7.65
N PHE A 361 -15.04 -0.03 -7.97
CA PHE A 361 -16.17 -0.21 -7.06
C PHE A 361 -16.45 -1.70 -6.79
N GLY A 362 -16.49 -2.54 -7.82
CA GLY A 362 -16.78 -3.97 -7.70
C GLY A 362 -15.75 -4.74 -6.88
N VAL A 363 -14.46 -4.44 -7.05
CA VAL A 363 -13.38 -5.05 -6.25
C VAL A 363 -13.56 -4.74 -4.77
N HIS A 364 -13.78 -3.48 -4.42
CA HIS A 364 -13.92 -3.07 -3.03
C HIS A 364 -15.24 -3.52 -2.40
N ALA A 365 -16.31 -3.61 -3.20
CA ALA A 365 -17.56 -4.23 -2.77
C ALA A 365 -17.38 -5.74 -2.46
N ALA A 366 -16.63 -6.46 -3.29
CA ALA A 366 -16.30 -7.87 -3.03
C ALA A 366 -15.40 -8.03 -1.79
N ILE A 367 -14.44 -7.09 -1.57
CA ILE A 367 -13.64 -7.06 -0.34
C ILE A 367 -14.55 -6.87 0.87
N LEU A 368 -15.48 -5.91 0.83
CA LEU A 368 -16.42 -5.72 1.94
C LEU A 368 -17.31 -6.94 2.18
N ALA A 369 -17.82 -7.56 1.10
CA ALA A 369 -18.63 -8.76 1.20
C ALA A 369 -17.88 -9.95 1.81
N SER A 370 -16.55 -10.01 1.67
CA SER A 370 -15.73 -11.06 2.30
C SER A 370 -15.73 -11.01 3.83
N ALA A 371 -16.19 -9.91 4.43
CA ALA A 371 -16.44 -9.81 5.87
C ALA A 371 -17.43 -10.86 6.38
N LEU A 372 -18.33 -11.35 5.53
CA LEU A 372 -19.30 -12.40 5.86
C LEU A 372 -18.65 -13.77 6.14
N ILE A 373 -17.45 -14.00 5.59
CA ILE A 373 -16.67 -15.23 5.77
C ILE A 373 -15.43 -15.02 6.65
N LEU A 374 -15.39 -13.92 7.39
CA LEU A 374 -14.25 -13.50 8.21
C LEU A 374 -13.70 -14.59 9.15
N PRO A 375 -14.55 -15.40 9.86
CA PRO A 375 -14.04 -16.44 10.73
C PRO A 375 -13.18 -17.49 10.02
N SER A 376 -13.40 -17.71 8.73
CA SER A 376 -12.60 -18.68 7.95
C SER A 376 -11.12 -18.28 7.83
N PHE A 377 -10.79 -16.99 8.00
CA PHE A 377 -9.41 -16.50 7.94
C PHE A 377 -8.60 -16.77 9.22
N SER A 378 -9.24 -17.20 10.31
CA SER A 378 -8.52 -17.66 11.51
C SER A 378 -7.63 -18.88 11.25
N ALA A 379 -7.88 -19.60 10.17
CA ALA A 379 -7.06 -20.72 9.75
C ALA A 379 -5.67 -20.31 9.21
N VAL A 380 -5.48 -19.03 8.81
CA VAL A 380 -4.25 -18.55 8.17
C VAL A 380 -3.11 -18.44 9.19
N PRO A 381 -1.97 -19.16 9.00
CA PRO A 381 -0.81 -19.05 9.88
C PRO A 381 -0.09 -17.71 9.71
N LEU A 382 0.44 -17.14 10.80
CA LEU A 382 1.26 -15.92 10.73
C LEU A 382 2.51 -16.06 9.85
N PRO A 383 3.21 -17.22 9.79
CA PRO A 383 4.32 -17.41 8.86
C PRO A 383 3.95 -17.25 7.38
N VAL A 384 2.71 -17.58 6.99
CA VAL A 384 2.22 -17.34 5.62
C VAL A 384 2.17 -15.84 5.34
N ILE A 385 1.70 -15.05 6.28
CA ILE A 385 1.65 -13.58 6.17
C ILE A 385 3.06 -12.99 6.09
N SER A 386 3.98 -13.48 6.93
CA SER A 386 5.39 -13.10 6.87
C SER A 386 6.00 -13.41 5.50
N GLY A 387 5.66 -14.56 4.90
CA GLY A 387 6.05 -14.93 3.55
C GLY A 387 5.49 -13.97 2.48
N VAL A 388 4.25 -13.52 2.63
CA VAL A 388 3.67 -12.48 1.76
C VAL A 388 4.43 -11.16 1.90
N PHE A 389 4.80 -10.74 3.10
CA PHE A 389 5.61 -9.53 3.30
C PHE A 389 7.01 -9.67 2.69
N LEU A 390 7.67 -10.81 2.80
CA LEU A 390 8.93 -11.08 2.09
C LEU A 390 8.75 -10.93 0.59
N TYR A 391 7.68 -11.50 0.02
CA TYR A 391 7.37 -11.37 -1.40
C TYR A 391 7.12 -9.92 -1.82
N LEU A 392 6.31 -9.17 -1.05
CA LEU A 392 6.02 -7.77 -1.33
C LEU A 392 7.27 -6.89 -1.24
N GLY A 393 8.11 -7.09 -0.23
CA GLY A 393 9.40 -6.41 -0.10
C GLY A 393 10.29 -6.66 -1.32
N GLN A 394 10.46 -7.91 -1.73
CA GLN A 394 11.23 -8.26 -2.93
C GLN A 394 10.62 -7.65 -4.22
N LYS A 395 9.29 -7.61 -4.33
CA LYS A 395 8.59 -7.04 -5.50
C LYS A 395 8.84 -5.55 -5.63
N VAL A 396 8.83 -4.81 -4.54
CA VAL A 396 9.15 -3.36 -4.52
C VAL A 396 10.63 -3.13 -4.85
N MET A 397 11.53 -4.00 -4.37
CA MET A 397 12.97 -3.92 -4.69
C MET A 397 13.28 -4.14 -6.17
N LYS A 398 12.51 -4.97 -6.87
CA LYS A 398 12.70 -5.33 -8.30
C LYS A 398 12.46 -4.14 -9.21
N GLY A 399 12.68 -3.05 -9.15
CA GLY A 399 12.49 -1.91 -10.06
C GLY A 399 13.11 -0.65 -9.47
N ASN A 400 13.67 -0.78 -8.27
CA ASN A 400 14.27 0.32 -7.56
C ASN A 400 15.70 0.58 -8.10
N GLN A 401 15.90 1.71 -8.76
CA GLN A 401 17.18 2.07 -9.36
C GLN A 401 18.30 2.28 -8.30
N PHE A 402 17.96 2.74 -7.09
CA PHE A 402 18.93 2.87 -6.01
C PHE A 402 19.56 1.51 -5.68
N LEU A 403 18.73 0.47 -5.49
CA LEU A 403 19.23 -0.87 -5.16
C LEU A 403 19.99 -1.50 -6.33
N GLN A 404 19.61 -1.20 -7.58
CA GLN A 404 20.36 -1.62 -8.75
C GLN A 404 21.71 -0.92 -8.79
N ARG A 405 21.77 0.41 -8.57
CA ARG A 405 23.03 1.15 -8.50
C ARG A 405 23.95 0.64 -7.38
N CYS A 406 23.39 0.28 -6.22
CA CYS A 406 24.17 -0.34 -5.15
C CYS A 406 24.91 -1.60 -5.62
N LYS A 407 24.29 -2.41 -6.47
CA LYS A 407 24.93 -3.59 -7.08
C LYS A 407 25.95 -3.20 -8.15
N THR A 408 25.57 -2.28 -9.03
CA THR A 408 26.37 -1.85 -10.17
C THR A 408 27.68 -1.17 -9.74
N VAL A 409 27.67 -0.43 -8.62
CA VAL A 409 28.88 0.21 -8.07
C VAL A 409 30.00 -0.79 -7.76
N TRP A 410 29.66 -2.04 -7.48
CA TRP A 410 30.61 -3.11 -7.18
C TRP A 410 31.01 -3.97 -8.40
N LEU A 411 30.39 -3.71 -9.58
CA LEU A 411 30.75 -4.43 -10.80
C LEU A 411 32.09 -3.98 -11.33
N ASP A 412 32.78 -4.91 -11.98
CA ASP A 412 34.01 -4.67 -12.72
C ASP A 412 33.72 -3.78 -13.95
N GLU A 413 34.53 -2.76 -14.17
CA GLU A 413 34.34 -1.81 -15.28
C GLU A 413 34.41 -2.48 -16.66
N ASP A 414 35.26 -3.48 -16.81
CA ASP A 414 35.42 -4.23 -18.06
C ASP A 414 34.23 -5.14 -18.39
N ARG A 415 33.32 -5.34 -17.45
CA ARG A 415 32.14 -6.21 -17.60
C ARG A 415 30.81 -5.43 -17.64
N LEU A 416 30.85 -4.11 -17.72
CA LEU A 416 29.66 -3.27 -17.80
C LEU A 416 28.94 -3.49 -19.14
N ASN A 417 27.65 -3.76 -19.08
CA ASN A 417 26.80 -3.92 -20.26
C ASN A 417 26.16 -2.57 -20.62
N ILE A 418 26.60 -1.96 -21.71
CA ILE A 418 26.14 -0.65 -22.20
C ILE A 418 24.65 -0.67 -22.61
N ASP A 419 24.08 -1.84 -22.91
CA ASP A 419 22.66 -2.00 -23.23
C ASP A 419 21.77 -1.90 -21.98
N CYS A 420 22.33 -2.09 -20.78
CA CYS A 420 21.65 -1.89 -19.52
C CYS A 420 21.67 -0.39 -19.13
N GLN A 421 20.48 0.22 -18.97
CA GLN A 421 20.36 1.66 -18.71
C GLN A 421 21.15 2.12 -17.47
N ASP A 422 21.16 1.31 -16.41
CA ASP A 422 21.83 1.64 -15.15
C ASP A 422 23.37 1.56 -15.27
N GLU A 423 23.86 0.55 -16.01
CA GLU A 423 25.29 0.39 -16.28
C GLU A 423 25.79 1.45 -17.25
N ARG A 424 25.00 1.80 -18.25
CA ARG A 424 25.30 2.91 -19.17
C ARG A 424 25.47 4.25 -18.45
N GLN A 425 24.68 4.51 -17.41
CA GLN A 425 24.85 5.74 -16.59
C GLN A 425 26.24 5.76 -15.92
N MET A 426 26.76 4.63 -15.51
CA MET A 426 28.11 4.53 -14.92
C MET A 426 29.20 4.88 -15.92
N VAL A 427 29.06 4.41 -17.15
CA VAL A 427 30.01 4.72 -18.23
C VAL A 427 29.98 6.20 -18.59
N VAL A 428 28.77 6.82 -18.66
CA VAL A 428 28.60 8.21 -19.10
C VAL A 428 28.96 9.22 -18.02
N LEU A 429 28.57 8.98 -16.75
CA LEU A 429 28.74 9.91 -15.65
C LEU A 429 30.01 9.66 -14.82
N GLY A 430 30.64 8.52 -15.00
CA GLY A 430 31.77 8.05 -14.22
C GLY A 430 31.37 7.43 -12.88
N ARG A 431 32.08 6.37 -12.50
CA ARG A 431 31.85 5.59 -11.26
C ARG A 431 31.81 6.44 -10.00
N GLY A 432 32.71 7.42 -9.89
CA GLY A 432 32.79 8.29 -8.71
C GLY A 432 31.56 9.19 -8.52
N ALA A 433 30.93 9.65 -9.60
CA ALA A 433 29.71 10.46 -9.53
C ALA A 433 28.50 9.59 -9.11
N VAL A 434 28.35 8.43 -9.73
CA VAL A 434 27.28 7.47 -9.41
C VAL A 434 27.42 6.95 -7.99
N ALA A 435 28.64 6.61 -7.55
CA ALA A 435 28.92 6.16 -6.19
C ALA A 435 28.56 7.23 -5.14
N ARG A 436 28.96 8.49 -5.34
CA ARG A 436 28.61 9.60 -4.43
C ARG A 436 27.09 9.82 -4.35
N PHE A 437 26.40 9.81 -5.50
CA PHE A 437 24.94 9.95 -5.53
C PHE A 437 24.25 8.80 -4.79
N THR A 438 24.70 7.57 -5.01
CA THR A 438 24.17 6.37 -4.33
C THR A 438 24.49 6.40 -2.83
N ALA A 439 25.66 6.88 -2.43
CA ALA A 439 26.02 7.03 -1.01
C ALA A 439 25.14 8.07 -0.29
N ILE A 440 24.78 9.17 -0.96
CA ILE A 440 23.85 10.16 -0.40
C ILE A 440 22.47 9.52 -0.20
N GLN A 441 21.97 8.76 -1.19
CA GLN A 441 20.69 8.04 -1.03
C GLN A 441 20.74 7.02 0.10
N ALA A 442 21.84 6.29 0.25
CA ALA A 442 22.05 5.34 1.33
C ALA A 442 22.07 6.02 2.70
N LEU A 443 22.73 7.18 2.81
CA LEU A 443 22.74 7.98 4.04
C LEU A 443 21.35 8.50 4.40
N CYS A 444 20.59 9.02 3.42
CA CYS A 444 19.21 9.43 3.64
C CYS A 444 18.35 8.23 4.12
N LEU A 445 18.47 7.08 3.47
CA LEU A 445 17.75 5.87 3.85
C LEU A 445 18.13 5.40 5.26
N ALA A 446 19.41 5.42 5.60
CA ALA A 446 19.89 5.06 6.94
C ALA A 446 19.40 6.03 8.01
N ALA A 447 19.40 7.34 7.73
CA ALA A 447 18.85 8.35 8.63
C ALA A 447 17.34 8.13 8.86
N LEU A 448 16.57 7.90 7.80
CA LEU A 448 15.15 7.56 7.89
C LEU A 448 14.91 6.29 8.71
N TRP A 449 15.74 5.27 8.49
CA TRP A 449 15.63 4.02 9.24
C TRP A 449 15.96 4.21 10.72
N ALA A 450 16.98 5.00 11.05
CA ALA A 450 17.31 5.34 12.42
C ALA A 450 16.18 6.11 13.13
N LEU A 451 15.54 7.06 12.43
CA LEU A 451 14.37 7.78 12.94
C LEU A 451 13.20 6.83 13.23
N LYS A 452 12.98 5.83 12.38
CA LYS A 452 11.96 4.81 12.60
C LYS A 452 12.21 3.94 13.83
N LEU A 453 13.47 3.55 14.06
CA LEU A 453 13.83 2.65 15.17
C LEU A 453 13.72 3.32 16.53
N ASN A 454 13.79 4.64 16.62
CA ASN A 454 13.69 5.38 17.87
C ASN A 454 12.23 5.75 18.16
N PRO A 455 11.61 5.27 19.25
CA PRO A 455 10.20 5.54 19.58
C PRO A 455 9.85 7.03 19.64
N ALA A 456 10.79 7.89 20.06
CA ALA A 456 10.56 9.32 20.16
C ALA A 456 10.46 10.02 18.80
N THR A 457 11.14 9.49 17.77
CA THR A 457 11.19 10.07 16.42
C THR A 457 10.41 9.27 15.38
N ALA A 458 9.89 8.11 15.74
CA ALA A 458 9.16 7.23 14.83
C ALA A 458 7.93 7.88 14.18
N LEU A 459 7.31 8.87 14.85
CA LEU A 459 6.20 9.64 14.28
C LEU A 459 6.63 10.58 13.15
N ILE A 460 7.88 11.03 13.15
CA ILE A 460 8.43 11.94 12.13
C ILE A 460 8.86 11.16 10.88
N PHE A 461 9.22 9.90 11.06
CA PHE A 461 9.78 9.01 10.05
C PHE A 461 9.08 9.03 8.67
N PRO A 462 7.73 9.04 8.56
CA PRO A 462 7.07 8.93 7.24
C PRO A 462 7.19 10.18 6.36
N SER A 463 7.70 11.29 6.88
CA SER A 463 7.71 12.60 6.21
C SER A 463 9.09 13.10 5.79
N VAL A 464 10.13 12.41 6.21
CA VAL A 464 11.53 12.74 5.90
C VAL A 464 12.03 11.93 4.72
#